data_1cee403dd7b6d6f9468be730db1b113e
#
_entry.id   1cee403dd7b6d6f9468be730db1b113e
#
_cell.length_a   1.000
_cell.length_b   1.000
_cell.length_c   1.000
_cell.angle_alpha   90.00
_cell.angle_beta   90.00
_cell.angle_gamma   90.00
#
_symmetry.space_group_name_H-M   'P 1'
#
loop_
_entity.id
_entity.type
_entity.pdbx_description
1 polymer ?
#
loop_
_entity_poly.entity_id
_entity_poly.type
_entity_poly.pdbx_seq_one_letter_code
_entity_poly.pdbx_strand_id
1 'polypeptide(L)'
;MIEMRDLSKTFTVRVKAGRLRREKRTIAAVDGVSLSIGRGEMVGYIGPNGAGKSTTLKMLTGVLTPTSGEVSVCGLRPVPQRTALALRIGVVFGQRSQLWWDLPLRDSFRLLRAVYRVPAAEHEARLRRCCELLDLDGFLDIPVRQLSLGQRMRGELTAALLHGPEVLFLDEPTIGLDVVSKQAVRSFLGELGRTGDVTLVLTTHDLADIERLCHRLVVIDHGRVVHDGTIEQLHARYGSRRRLVADLDSPLPPGFVLPGATMTGTEADGHRVTFTLESITAGAAVAALVTAAQVRDLSVVEPDIEDVVARLYTDGRSAEGRSAEG
;
A
#
# COMPACT_ATOMS: atom_id res chain seq x y z
N MET A 1 15.49 -4.30 -10.93
CA MET A 1 14.79 -3.20 -11.59
C MET A 1 14.93 -1.90 -10.79
N ILE A 2 14.71 -1.93 -9.50
CA ILE A 2 14.96 -0.82 -8.55
C ILE A 2 15.98 -1.28 -7.53
N GLU A 3 16.99 -0.48 -7.23
CA GLU A 3 17.99 -0.74 -6.21
C GLU A 3 18.18 0.49 -5.34
N MET A 4 18.16 0.30 -4.04
CA MET A 4 18.48 1.31 -3.02
C MET A 4 19.54 0.74 -2.09
N ARG A 5 20.58 1.52 -1.79
CA ARG A 5 21.68 1.15 -0.86
C ARG A 5 21.91 2.30 0.11
N ASP A 6 21.64 2.05 1.38
CA ASP A 6 21.77 3.01 2.48
C ASP A 6 21.14 4.38 2.19
N LEU A 7 20.00 4.34 1.46
CA LEU A 7 19.33 5.54 0.99
C LEU A 7 18.77 6.34 2.15
N SER A 8 19.16 7.62 2.25
CA SER A 8 18.73 8.48 3.34
C SER A 8 18.29 9.84 2.85
N LYS A 9 17.31 10.42 3.55
CA LYS A 9 16.83 11.78 3.34
C LYS A 9 16.55 12.49 4.64
N THR A 10 17.27 13.57 4.86
CA THR A 10 17.06 14.47 6.00
C THR A 10 16.53 15.83 5.53
N PHE A 11 15.64 16.41 6.32
CA PHE A 11 15.12 17.75 6.14
C PHE A 11 15.50 18.61 7.34
N THR A 12 15.98 19.82 7.08
CA THR A 12 16.21 20.81 8.13
C THR A 12 15.03 21.77 8.18
N VAL A 13 14.26 21.72 9.24
CA VAL A 13 13.11 22.61 9.49
C VAL A 13 13.46 23.62 10.58
N ARG A 14 12.91 24.83 10.48
CA ARG A 14 13.03 25.84 11.53
C ARG A 14 11.79 25.81 12.41
N VAL A 15 11.95 25.34 13.64
CA VAL A 15 10.87 25.25 14.63
C VAL A 15 10.92 26.48 15.55
N LYS A 16 9.76 27.02 15.93
CA LYS A 16 9.69 28.08 16.95
C LYS A 16 10.16 27.54 18.29
N ALA A 17 11.24 28.08 18.82
CA ALA A 17 11.77 27.76 20.15
C ALA A 17 11.59 28.98 21.09
N GLY A 18 10.32 29.43 21.26
CA GLY A 18 9.95 30.62 22.03
C GLY A 18 9.39 31.75 21.17
N ARG A 19 9.12 32.93 21.79
CA ARG A 19 8.38 34.03 21.15
C ARG A 19 9.11 34.68 19.95
N LEU A 20 10.46 34.63 19.91
CA LEU A 20 11.30 35.26 18.87
C LEU A 20 12.45 34.39 18.37
N ARG A 21 12.64 33.17 18.91
CA ARG A 21 13.76 32.30 18.56
C ARG A 21 13.28 31.13 17.68
N ARG A 22 14.03 30.83 16.62
CA ARG A 22 13.82 29.65 15.77
C ARG A 22 15.05 28.75 15.89
N GLU A 23 14.83 27.48 16.19
CA GLU A 23 15.87 26.46 16.19
C GLU A 23 15.80 25.61 14.93
N LYS A 24 16.97 25.20 14.42
CA LYS A 24 17.06 24.24 13.34
C LYS A 24 16.87 22.84 13.92
N ARG A 25 15.87 22.12 13.44
CA ARG A 25 15.66 20.71 13.77
C ARG A 25 15.86 19.90 12.48
N THR A 26 16.70 18.86 12.57
CA THR A 26 16.88 17.90 11.48
C THR A 26 15.92 16.74 11.69
N ILE A 27 15.18 16.39 10.65
CA ILE A 27 14.23 15.27 10.64
C ILE A 27 14.72 14.29 9.59
N ALA A 28 15.07 13.08 9.98
CA ALA A 28 15.34 11.98 9.07
C ALA A 28 13.99 11.42 8.59
N ALA A 29 13.65 11.68 7.34
CA ALA A 29 12.43 11.17 6.73
C ALA A 29 12.63 9.78 6.10
N VAL A 30 13.87 9.46 5.70
CA VAL A 30 14.32 8.14 5.26
C VAL A 30 15.72 7.97 5.85
N ASP A 31 15.99 6.82 6.44
CA ASP A 31 17.20 6.55 7.22
C ASP A 31 17.77 5.17 6.89
N GLY A 32 18.75 5.13 5.99
CA GLY A 32 19.52 3.94 5.64
C GLY A 32 18.71 2.83 4.95
N VAL A 33 17.74 3.18 4.11
CA VAL A 33 16.92 2.17 3.40
C VAL A 33 17.74 1.48 2.34
N SER A 34 17.89 0.14 2.47
CA SER A 34 18.48 -0.75 1.48
C SER A 34 17.43 -1.77 1.03
N LEU A 35 17.12 -1.78 -0.27
CA LEU A 35 16.05 -2.60 -0.86
C LEU A 35 16.31 -2.83 -2.34
N SER A 36 16.00 -4.02 -2.84
CA SER A 36 15.97 -4.32 -4.27
C SER A 36 14.61 -4.83 -4.70
N ILE A 37 14.11 -4.36 -5.85
CA ILE A 37 12.86 -4.82 -6.47
C ILE A 37 13.20 -5.33 -7.86
N GLY A 38 12.82 -6.56 -8.14
CA GLY A 38 13.01 -7.24 -9.41
C GLY A 38 12.11 -6.72 -10.52
N ARG A 39 12.33 -7.19 -11.74
CA ARG A 39 11.48 -6.88 -12.88
C ARG A 39 10.16 -7.66 -12.76
N GLY A 40 9.03 -7.00 -13.05
CA GLY A 40 7.70 -7.61 -13.00
C GLY A 40 7.16 -7.84 -11.59
N GLU A 41 7.91 -7.49 -10.52
CA GLU A 41 7.40 -7.60 -9.17
C GLU A 41 6.31 -6.54 -8.90
N MET A 42 5.29 -6.94 -8.15
CA MET A 42 4.32 -6.03 -7.56
C MET A 42 4.56 -5.98 -6.06
N VAL A 43 5.01 -4.81 -5.58
CA VAL A 43 5.44 -4.59 -4.20
C VAL A 43 4.54 -3.58 -3.51
N GLY A 44 3.97 -3.96 -2.38
CA GLY A 44 3.32 -3.05 -1.45
C GLY A 44 4.36 -2.35 -0.59
N TYR A 45 4.37 -1.02 -0.58
CA TYR A 45 5.28 -0.20 0.24
C TYR A 45 4.48 0.59 1.25
N ILE A 46 4.33 0.06 2.45
CA ILE A 46 3.42 0.57 3.47
C ILE A 46 4.13 1.11 4.70
N GLY A 47 3.39 1.86 5.50
CA GLY A 47 3.88 2.44 6.75
C GLY A 47 2.92 3.50 7.27
N PRO A 48 3.03 3.93 8.52
CA PRO A 48 2.20 5.01 9.06
C PRO A 48 2.43 6.34 8.35
N ASN A 49 1.56 7.30 8.62
CA ASN A 49 1.74 8.65 8.10
C ASN A 49 3.03 9.25 8.66
N GLY A 50 3.86 9.81 7.77
CA GLY A 50 5.18 10.34 8.13
C GLY A 50 6.31 9.29 8.14
N ALA A 51 6.05 8.01 7.88
CA ALA A 51 7.09 6.96 7.86
C ALA A 51 8.12 7.09 6.73
N GLY A 52 7.90 7.99 5.75
CA GLY A 52 8.85 8.21 4.65
C GLY A 52 8.41 7.69 3.28
N LYS A 53 7.22 7.06 3.14
CA LYS A 53 6.72 6.46 1.88
C LYS A 53 6.85 7.39 0.67
N SER A 54 6.09 8.48 0.68
CA SER A 54 6.10 9.44 -0.44
C SER A 54 7.47 10.13 -0.62
N THR A 55 8.30 10.23 0.43
CA THR A 55 9.67 10.73 0.33
C THR A 55 10.53 9.76 -0.46
N THR A 56 10.42 8.46 -0.18
CA THR A 56 11.12 7.41 -0.91
C THR A 56 10.68 7.40 -2.38
N LEU A 57 9.38 7.40 -2.66
CA LEU A 57 8.89 7.46 -4.06
C LEU A 57 9.40 8.68 -4.80
N LYS A 58 9.46 9.86 -4.17
CA LYS A 58 10.02 11.07 -4.79
C LYS A 58 11.52 10.97 -5.09
N MET A 59 12.27 10.21 -4.30
CA MET A 59 13.68 9.93 -4.59
C MET A 59 13.82 8.94 -5.75
N LEU A 60 13.02 7.88 -5.78
CA LEU A 60 12.98 6.88 -6.85
C LEU A 60 12.59 7.48 -8.20
N THR A 61 11.69 8.45 -8.19
CA THR A 61 11.22 9.15 -9.41
C THR A 61 12.11 10.34 -9.83
N GLY A 62 13.17 10.63 -9.08
CA GLY A 62 14.08 11.74 -9.37
C GLY A 62 13.53 13.14 -9.07
N VAL A 63 12.39 13.23 -8.37
CA VAL A 63 11.79 14.50 -7.92
C VAL A 63 12.57 15.07 -6.73
N LEU A 64 13.12 14.20 -5.89
CA LEU A 64 13.85 14.57 -4.69
C LEU A 64 15.26 13.98 -4.69
N THR A 65 16.26 14.81 -4.36
CA THR A 65 17.64 14.36 -4.21
C THR A 65 17.85 13.71 -2.84
N PRO A 66 18.40 12.49 -2.76
CA PRO A 66 18.83 11.89 -1.51
C PRO A 66 19.86 12.78 -0.78
N THR A 67 19.93 12.65 0.54
CA THR A 67 21.00 13.27 1.35
C THR A 67 22.25 12.40 1.31
N SER A 68 22.09 11.07 1.34
CA SER A 68 23.18 10.11 1.20
C SER A 68 22.63 8.78 0.66
N GLY A 69 23.53 7.84 0.37
CA GLY A 69 23.21 6.55 -0.21
C GLY A 69 23.08 6.58 -1.73
N GLU A 70 22.81 5.43 -2.29
CA GLU A 70 22.71 5.25 -3.74
C GLU A 70 21.32 4.73 -4.11
N VAL A 71 20.84 5.19 -5.28
CA VAL A 71 19.58 4.73 -5.86
C VAL A 71 19.69 4.58 -7.36
N SER A 72 19.13 3.50 -7.88
CA SER A 72 19.02 3.22 -9.31
C SER A 72 17.62 2.69 -9.62
N VAL A 73 17.04 3.18 -10.71
CA VAL A 73 15.75 2.73 -11.25
C VAL A 73 15.93 2.49 -12.75
N CYS A 74 15.56 1.30 -13.23
CA CYS A 74 15.81 0.89 -14.61
C CYS A 74 17.30 1.01 -15.01
N GLY A 75 18.24 0.84 -14.06
CA GLY A 75 19.68 1.03 -14.30
C GLY A 75 20.11 2.48 -14.42
N LEU A 76 19.20 3.46 -14.18
CA LEU A 76 19.47 4.89 -14.26
C LEU A 76 19.52 5.52 -12.87
N ARG A 77 20.38 6.53 -12.70
CA ARG A 77 20.37 7.37 -11.50
C ARG A 77 19.25 8.41 -11.59
N PRO A 78 18.25 8.38 -10.68
CA PRO A 78 17.01 9.16 -10.86
C PRO A 78 17.23 10.66 -11.05
N VAL A 79 18.06 11.30 -10.24
CA VAL A 79 18.23 12.76 -10.31
C VAL A 79 19.12 13.21 -11.49
N PRO A 80 20.34 12.65 -11.71
CA PRO A 80 21.17 13.05 -12.82
C PRO A 80 20.58 12.70 -14.20
N GLN A 81 19.84 11.58 -14.29
CA GLN A 81 19.30 11.05 -15.54
C GLN A 81 17.76 11.15 -15.60
N ARG A 82 17.20 12.16 -14.93
CA ARG A 82 15.75 12.37 -14.74
C ARG A 82 14.96 12.29 -16.04
N THR A 83 15.42 12.91 -17.12
CA THR A 83 14.71 12.92 -18.40
C THR A 83 14.67 11.52 -19.03
N ALA A 84 15.77 10.79 -18.99
CA ALA A 84 15.82 9.42 -19.50
C ALA A 84 14.97 8.48 -18.64
N LEU A 85 14.97 8.67 -17.32
CA LEU A 85 14.16 7.90 -16.39
C LEU A 85 12.67 8.16 -16.61
N ALA A 86 12.25 9.41 -16.80
CA ALA A 86 10.85 9.76 -17.02
C ALA A 86 10.20 9.05 -18.22
N LEU A 87 11.00 8.68 -19.22
CA LEU A 87 10.53 7.92 -20.38
C LEU A 87 10.29 6.41 -20.06
N ARG A 88 10.79 5.94 -18.92
CA ARG A 88 10.77 4.52 -18.54
C ARG A 88 9.89 4.24 -17.31
N ILE A 89 9.39 5.27 -16.65
CA ILE A 89 8.55 5.14 -15.48
C ILE A 89 7.21 5.83 -15.66
N GLY A 90 6.15 5.22 -15.15
CA GLY A 90 4.85 5.86 -14.93
C GLY A 90 4.71 6.24 -13.45
N VAL A 91 4.08 7.36 -13.15
CA VAL A 91 3.89 7.80 -11.77
C VAL A 91 2.49 8.35 -11.60
N VAL A 92 1.80 7.90 -10.57
CA VAL A 92 0.52 8.48 -10.13
C VAL A 92 0.70 8.94 -8.69
N PHE A 93 0.66 10.25 -8.47
CA PHE A 93 0.63 10.84 -7.13
C PHE A 93 -0.81 11.23 -6.80
N GLY A 94 -1.39 10.70 -5.72
CA GLY A 94 -2.81 10.86 -5.39
C GLY A 94 -3.35 12.29 -5.33
N GLN A 95 -2.48 13.30 -5.13
CA GLN A 95 -2.90 14.70 -5.05
C GLN A 95 -2.44 15.57 -6.24
N ARG A 96 -1.74 15.01 -7.21
CA ARG A 96 -1.22 15.76 -8.36
C ARG A 96 -1.67 15.09 -9.65
N SER A 97 -2.32 15.88 -10.50
CA SER A 97 -2.74 15.43 -11.82
C SER A 97 -1.66 15.72 -12.86
N GLN A 98 -1.43 14.77 -13.75
CA GLN A 98 -0.67 14.97 -14.99
C GLN A 98 -1.58 15.28 -16.19
N LEU A 99 -2.89 15.26 -15.98
CA LEU A 99 -3.91 15.58 -16.97
C LEU A 99 -4.15 17.09 -17.01
N TRP A 100 -4.48 17.61 -18.19
CA TRP A 100 -4.80 19.03 -18.39
C TRP A 100 -6.23 19.33 -17.96
N TRP A 101 -6.39 20.15 -16.95
CA TRP A 101 -7.63 20.40 -16.23
C TRP A 101 -8.81 20.84 -17.11
N ASP A 102 -8.54 21.71 -18.09
CA ASP A 102 -9.57 22.27 -18.97
C ASP A 102 -9.76 21.49 -20.29
N LEU A 103 -8.94 20.50 -20.57
CA LEU A 103 -9.04 19.69 -21.77
C LEU A 103 -9.83 18.41 -21.54
N PRO A 104 -10.52 17.89 -22.59
CA PRO A 104 -11.02 16.55 -22.59
C PRO A 104 -9.92 15.53 -22.30
N LEU A 105 -10.30 14.42 -21.66
CA LEU A 105 -9.35 13.38 -21.29
C LEU A 105 -8.58 12.85 -22.51
N ARG A 106 -9.29 12.64 -23.62
CA ARG A 106 -8.69 12.22 -24.90
C ARG A 106 -7.59 13.16 -25.38
N ASP A 107 -7.78 14.47 -25.25
CA ASP A 107 -6.79 15.45 -25.71
C ASP A 107 -5.58 15.49 -24.78
N SER A 108 -5.79 15.30 -23.48
CA SER A 108 -4.69 15.08 -22.53
C SER A 108 -3.83 13.87 -22.94
N PHE A 109 -4.44 12.76 -23.34
CA PHE A 109 -3.72 11.58 -23.82
C PHE A 109 -2.96 11.84 -25.14
N ARG A 110 -3.55 12.60 -26.07
CA ARG A 110 -2.86 13.00 -27.31
C ARG A 110 -1.63 13.87 -27.03
N LEU A 111 -1.74 14.79 -26.08
CA LEU A 111 -0.60 15.62 -25.66
C LEU A 111 0.51 14.77 -25.01
N LEU A 112 0.15 13.84 -24.14
CA LEU A 112 1.12 12.91 -23.55
C LEU A 112 1.81 12.06 -24.62
N ARG A 113 1.08 11.57 -25.63
CA ARG A 113 1.70 10.88 -26.77
C ARG A 113 2.80 11.72 -27.41
N ALA A 114 2.55 13.01 -27.63
CA ALA A 114 3.53 13.93 -28.24
C ALA A 114 4.71 14.16 -27.31
N VAL A 115 4.47 14.39 -26.01
CA VAL A 115 5.51 14.59 -24.97
C VAL A 115 6.45 13.39 -24.88
N TYR A 116 5.89 12.18 -24.81
CA TYR A 116 6.65 10.93 -24.72
C TYR A 116 7.10 10.37 -26.08
N ARG A 117 6.73 11.02 -27.20
CA ARG A 117 7.06 10.61 -28.56
C ARG A 117 6.63 9.18 -28.90
N VAL A 118 5.47 8.77 -28.41
CA VAL A 118 4.96 7.43 -28.62
C VAL A 118 4.43 7.29 -30.06
N PRO A 119 4.81 6.23 -30.81
CA PRO A 119 4.23 5.96 -32.14
C PRO A 119 2.70 5.85 -32.06
N ALA A 120 2.00 6.37 -33.09
CA ALA A 120 0.54 6.42 -33.08
C ALA A 120 -0.10 5.05 -32.86
N ALA A 121 0.36 4.02 -33.58
CA ALA A 121 -0.17 2.68 -33.49
C ALA A 121 -0.02 2.06 -32.08
N GLU A 122 1.13 2.28 -31.44
CA GLU A 122 1.36 1.81 -30.07
C GLU A 122 0.48 2.54 -29.05
N HIS A 123 0.37 3.86 -29.20
CA HIS A 123 -0.50 4.66 -28.35
C HIS A 123 -1.96 4.22 -28.43
N GLU A 124 -2.47 4.03 -29.65
CA GLU A 124 -3.85 3.59 -29.89
C GLU A 124 -4.11 2.19 -29.33
N ALA A 125 -3.16 1.27 -29.49
CA ALA A 125 -3.28 -0.07 -28.93
C ALA A 125 -3.33 -0.04 -27.39
N ARG A 126 -2.44 0.72 -26.74
CA ARG A 126 -2.41 0.88 -25.26
C ARG A 126 -3.64 1.61 -24.75
N LEU A 127 -4.07 2.68 -25.45
CA LEU A 127 -5.28 3.42 -25.08
C LEU A 127 -6.52 2.53 -25.16
N ARG A 128 -6.68 1.75 -26.24
CA ARG A 128 -7.79 0.80 -26.38
C ARG A 128 -7.83 -0.19 -25.22
N ARG A 129 -6.69 -0.82 -24.90
CA ARG A 129 -6.58 -1.73 -23.74
C ARG A 129 -6.97 -1.04 -22.43
N CYS A 130 -6.53 0.20 -22.20
CA CYS A 130 -6.92 0.95 -21.01
C CYS A 130 -8.42 1.30 -21.02
N CYS A 131 -9.01 1.67 -22.16
CA CYS A 131 -10.45 1.91 -22.28
C CYS A 131 -11.26 0.68 -21.90
N GLU A 132 -10.88 -0.49 -22.40
CA GLU A 132 -11.55 -1.76 -22.08
C GLU A 132 -11.44 -2.13 -20.59
N LEU A 133 -10.24 -2.00 -20.00
CA LEU A 133 -9.99 -2.42 -18.62
C LEU A 133 -10.47 -1.41 -17.57
N LEU A 134 -10.46 -0.13 -17.90
CA LEU A 134 -10.81 0.96 -16.97
C LEU A 134 -12.15 1.63 -17.31
N ASP A 135 -12.89 1.12 -18.31
CA ASP A 135 -14.19 1.64 -18.74
C ASP A 135 -14.15 3.17 -18.93
N LEU A 136 -13.33 3.64 -19.89
CA LEU A 136 -13.10 5.07 -20.10
C LEU A 136 -14.06 5.69 -21.12
N ASP A 137 -14.71 4.90 -21.99
CA ASP A 137 -15.41 5.37 -23.19
C ASP A 137 -16.49 6.40 -22.87
N GLY A 138 -17.19 6.23 -21.75
CA GLY A 138 -18.25 7.13 -21.32
C GLY A 138 -17.81 8.56 -20.95
N PHE A 139 -16.49 8.80 -20.77
CA PHE A 139 -15.99 10.11 -20.29
C PHE A 139 -14.70 10.60 -20.96
N LEU A 140 -14.25 9.95 -22.05
CA LEU A 140 -13.06 10.36 -22.81
C LEU A 140 -13.15 11.79 -23.35
N ASP A 141 -14.32 12.24 -23.70
CA ASP A 141 -14.55 13.56 -24.31
C ASP A 141 -15.00 14.61 -23.28
N ILE A 142 -15.02 14.24 -21.98
CA ILE A 142 -15.35 15.14 -20.88
C ILE A 142 -14.08 15.86 -20.39
N PRO A 143 -14.10 17.18 -20.18
CA PRO A 143 -13.01 17.93 -19.55
C PRO A 143 -12.64 17.37 -18.17
N VAL A 144 -11.32 17.26 -17.89
CA VAL A 144 -10.80 16.65 -16.65
C VAL A 144 -11.42 17.24 -15.40
N ARG A 145 -11.68 18.56 -15.39
CA ARG A 145 -12.34 19.27 -14.24
C ARG A 145 -13.74 18.80 -13.91
N GLN A 146 -14.44 18.18 -14.87
CA GLN A 146 -15.81 17.70 -14.71
C GLN A 146 -15.87 16.21 -14.33
N LEU A 147 -14.76 15.51 -14.33
CA LEU A 147 -14.69 14.11 -13.97
C LEU A 147 -14.85 13.91 -12.47
N SER A 148 -15.54 12.84 -12.09
CA SER A 148 -15.52 12.37 -10.70
C SER A 148 -14.09 11.99 -10.29
N LEU A 149 -13.82 11.88 -8.99
CA LEU A 149 -12.52 11.47 -8.50
C LEU A 149 -12.11 10.08 -9.05
N GLY A 150 -13.04 9.13 -9.11
CA GLY A 150 -12.79 7.79 -9.66
C GLY A 150 -12.54 7.81 -11.17
N GLN A 151 -13.30 8.59 -11.95
CA GLN A 151 -13.06 8.77 -13.39
C GLN A 151 -11.70 9.43 -13.64
N ARG A 152 -11.35 10.46 -12.85
CA ARG A 152 -10.05 11.11 -12.95
C ARG A 152 -8.92 10.15 -12.62
N MET A 153 -9.03 9.33 -11.57
CA MET A 153 -8.01 8.34 -11.21
C MET A 153 -7.80 7.31 -12.32
N ARG A 154 -8.88 6.82 -12.93
CA ARG A 154 -8.80 5.92 -14.11
C ARG A 154 -8.07 6.58 -15.29
N GLY A 155 -8.32 7.87 -15.50
CA GLY A 155 -7.58 8.69 -16.46
C GLY A 155 -6.09 8.85 -16.13
N GLU A 156 -5.74 9.10 -14.85
CA GLU A 156 -4.35 9.20 -14.38
C GLU A 156 -3.57 7.89 -14.56
N LEU A 157 -4.18 6.76 -14.23
CA LEU A 157 -3.59 5.44 -14.45
C LEU A 157 -3.31 5.20 -15.94
N THR A 158 -4.28 5.52 -16.78
CA THR A 158 -4.10 5.44 -18.26
C THR A 158 -2.94 6.33 -18.70
N ALA A 159 -2.94 7.59 -18.31
CA ALA A 159 -1.89 8.54 -18.67
C ALA A 159 -0.49 8.05 -18.28
N ALA A 160 -0.37 7.42 -17.09
CA ALA A 160 0.90 6.87 -16.60
C ALA A 160 1.38 5.64 -17.37
N LEU A 161 0.51 5.00 -18.19
CA LEU A 161 0.82 3.77 -18.92
C LEU A 161 0.96 3.95 -20.42
N LEU A 162 0.44 5.03 -21.02
CA LEU A 162 0.39 5.24 -22.46
C LEU A 162 1.76 5.21 -23.16
N HIS A 163 2.83 5.59 -22.44
CA HIS A 163 4.18 5.56 -22.99
C HIS A 163 4.89 4.21 -22.82
N GLY A 164 4.26 3.22 -22.16
CA GLY A 164 4.81 1.89 -21.96
C GLY A 164 5.94 1.84 -20.95
N PRO A 165 5.73 2.28 -19.70
CA PRO A 165 6.77 2.30 -18.69
C PRO A 165 7.19 0.89 -18.28
N GLU A 166 8.44 0.76 -17.82
CA GLU A 166 8.96 -0.49 -17.22
C GLU A 166 8.63 -0.57 -15.71
N VAL A 167 8.42 0.59 -15.07
CA VAL A 167 8.07 0.70 -13.64
C VAL A 167 6.89 1.65 -13.49
N LEU A 168 5.91 1.28 -12.68
CA LEU A 168 4.78 2.11 -12.29
C LEU A 168 4.83 2.38 -10.78
N PHE A 169 4.89 3.64 -10.40
CA PHE A 169 4.79 4.09 -9.01
C PHE A 169 3.40 4.65 -8.76
N LEU A 170 2.71 4.11 -7.76
CA LEU A 170 1.36 4.50 -7.38
C LEU A 170 1.36 4.96 -5.91
N ASP A 171 1.12 6.24 -5.68
CA ASP A 171 1.02 6.82 -4.33
C ASP A 171 -0.45 7.02 -3.98
N GLU A 172 -1.02 6.12 -3.17
CA GLU A 172 -2.42 6.14 -2.69
C GLU A 172 -3.49 6.17 -3.82
N PRO A 173 -3.47 5.25 -4.81
CA PRO A 173 -4.32 5.35 -6.00
C PRO A 173 -5.80 5.08 -5.74
N THR A 174 -6.17 4.53 -4.59
CA THR A 174 -7.55 4.18 -4.22
C THR A 174 -8.17 5.12 -3.18
N ILE A 175 -7.39 6.09 -2.69
CA ILE A 175 -7.85 7.00 -1.64
C ILE A 175 -9.05 7.84 -2.10
N GLY A 176 -10.09 7.87 -1.27
CA GLY A 176 -11.29 8.70 -1.52
C GLY A 176 -12.16 8.22 -2.68
N LEU A 177 -11.86 7.08 -3.30
CA LEU A 177 -12.70 6.51 -4.34
C LEU A 177 -13.94 5.82 -3.75
N ASP A 178 -15.03 5.86 -4.49
CA ASP A 178 -16.19 5.02 -4.20
C ASP A 178 -15.88 3.53 -4.45
N VAL A 179 -16.75 2.63 -3.95
CA VAL A 179 -16.54 1.18 -4.00
C VAL A 179 -16.40 0.67 -5.42
N VAL A 180 -17.18 1.19 -6.38
CA VAL A 180 -17.14 0.77 -7.78
C VAL A 180 -15.82 1.17 -8.43
N SER A 181 -15.42 2.43 -8.23
CA SER A 181 -14.15 2.95 -8.74
C SER A 181 -12.95 2.23 -8.13
N LYS A 182 -12.96 1.93 -6.82
CA LYS A 182 -11.93 1.11 -6.16
C LYS A 182 -11.81 -0.26 -6.81
N GLN A 183 -12.95 -0.93 -7.02
CA GLN A 183 -12.95 -2.27 -7.62
C GLN A 183 -12.39 -2.25 -9.05
N ALA A 184 -12.74 -1.25 -9.86
CA ALA A 184 -12.21 -1.11 -11.22
C ALA A 184 -10.68 -0.94 -11.21
N VAL A 185 -10.16 -0.06 -10.34
CA VAL A 185 -8.71 0.15 -10.17
C VAL A 185 -8.01 -1.13 -9.69
N ARG A 186 -8.57 -1.81 -8.69
CA ARG A 186 -8.02 -3.09 -8.17
C ARG A 186 -7.94 -4.16 -9.26
N SER A 187 -9.03 -4.36 -10.00
CA SER A 187 -9.08 -5.34 -11.09
C SER A 187 -8.04 -5.03 -12.17
N PHE A 188 -7.91 -3.77 -12.53
CA PHE A 188 -6.92 -3.31 -13.49
C PHE A 188 -5.46 -3.54 -13.02
N LEU A 189 -5.15 -3.18 -11.78
CA LEU A 189 -3.81 -3.40 -11.21
C LEU A 189 -3.49 -4.89 -11.07
N GLY A 190 -4.47 -5.71 -10.70
CA GLY A 190 -4.33 -7.17 -10.66
C GLY A 190 -4.05 -7.76 -12.05
N GLU A 191 -4.66 -7.23 -13.11
CA GLU A 191 -4.37 -7.63 -14.49
C GLU A 191 -2.93 -7.27 -14.89
N LEU A 192 -2.49 -6.04 -14.59
CA LEU A 192 -1.11 -5.61 -14.83
C LEU A 192 -0.09 -6.48 -14.09
N GLY A 193 -0.36 -6.83 -12.84
CA GLY A 193 0.52 -7.70 -12.04
C GLY A 193 0.64 -9.10 -12.60
N ARG A 194 -0.46 -9.67 -13.15
CA ARG A 194 -0.46 -11.01 -13.75
C ARG A 194 0.36 -11.10 -15.04
N THR A 195 0.40 -10.03 -15.83
CA THR A 195 1.22 -10.03 -17.06
C THR A 195 2.72 -9.96 -16.77
N GLY A 196 3.12 -9.39 -15.63
CA GLY A 196 4.53 -9.22 -15.26
C GLY A 196 5.32 -8.27 -16.17
N ASP A 197 4.63 -7.55 -17.08
CA ASP A 197 5.27 -6.65 -18.04
C ASP A 197 5.82 -5.39 -17.38
N VAL A 198 5.18 -4.95 -16.29
CA VAL A 198 5.48 -3.72 -15.55
C VAL A 198 5.81 -4.05 -14.09
N THR A 199 6.92 -3.50 -13.60
CA THR A 199 7.22 -3.54 -12.15
C THR A 199 6.37 -2.50 -11.44
N LEU A 200 5.70 -2.86 -10.35
CA LEU A 200 4.75 -1.99 -9.69
C LEU A 200 5.12 -1.76 -8.23
N VAL A 201 5.17 -0.50 -7.83
CA VAL A 201 5.36 -0.10 -6.42
C VAL A 201 4.12 0.67 -5.99
N LEU A 202 3.37 0.08 -5.07
CA LEU A 202 2.11 0.61 -4.57
C LEU A 202 2.27 1.08 -3.13
N THR A 203 2.00 2.36 -2.87
CA THR A 203 1.77 2.81 -1.49
C THR A 203 0.28 2.92 -1.25
N THR A 204 -0.18 2.44 -0.12
CA THR A 204 -1.56 2.60 0.35
C THR A 204 -1.61 2.45 1.86
N HIS A 205 -2.66 2.97 2.46
CA HIS A 205 -3.05 2.70 3.84
C HIS A 205 -4.19 1.68 3.91
N ASP A 206 -4.79 1.31 2.77
CA ASP A 206 -5.79 0.26 2.65
C ASP A 206 -5.07 -1.08 2.48
N LEU A 207 -4.89 -1.80 3.58
CA LEU A 207 -4.12 -3.04 3.60
C LEU A 207 -4.83 -4.19 2.83
N ALA A 208 -6.16 -4.11 2.68
CA ALA A 208 -6.90 -5.03 1.83
C ALA A 208 -6.52 -4.90 0.34
N ASP A 209 -6.06 -3.71 -0.10
CA ASP A 209 -5.49 -3.55 -1.44
C ASP A 209 -4.17 -4.33 -1.57
N ILE A 210 -3.34 -4.30 -0.52
CA ILE A 210 -2.06 -5.01 -0.49
C ILE A 210 -2.26 -6.51 -0.54
N GLU A 211 -3.13 -7.07 0.29
CA GLU A 211 -3.42 -8.52 0.32
C GLU A 211 -3.89 -9.05 -1.03
N ARG A 212 -4.68 -8.25 -1.74
CA ARG A 212 -5.24 -8.66 -3.03
C ARG A 212 -4.29 -8.50 -4.20
N LEU A 213 -3.38 -7.54 -4.14
CA LEU A 213 -2.58 -7.13 -5.29
C LEU A 213 -1.11 -7.52 -5.18
N CYS A 214 -0.53 -7.52 -3.98
CA CYS A 214 0.90 -7.63 -3.79
C CYS A 214 1.28 -8.98 -3.17
N HIS A 215 2.28 -9.65 -3.75
CA HIS A 215 2.87 -10.85 -3.14
C HIS A 215 3.98 -10.51 -2.14
N ARG A 216 4.60 -9.34 -2.30
CA ARG A 216 5.68 -8.85 -1.44
C ARG A 216 5.29 -7.55 -0.80
N LEU A 217 5.60 -7.46 0.48
CA LEU A 217 5.29 -6.31 1.32
C LEU A 217 6.55 -5.78 1.95
N VAL A 218 6.81 -4.49 1.77
CA VAL A 218 7.83 -3.74 2.48
C VAL A 218 7.15 -2.80 3.45
N VAL A 219 7.39 -2.99 4.74
CA VAL A 219 6.86 -2.12 5.79
C VAL A 219 7.96 -1.19 6.27
N ILE A 220 7.66 0.11 6.27
CA ILE A 220 8.56 1.12 6.82
C ILE A 220 7.98 1.79 8.05
N ASP A 221 8.84 2.07 9.01
CA ASP A 221 8.52 2.92 10.16
C ASP A 221 9.71 3.84 10.46
N HIS A 222 9.42 5.09 10.82
CA HIS A 222 10.45 6.12 11.11
C HIS A 222 11.59 6.19 10.08
N GLY A 223 11.26 5.98 8.80
CA GLY A 223 12.23 6.04 7.70
C GLY A 223 13.06 4.79 7.49
N ARG A 224 12.84 3.71 8.25
CA ARG A 224 13.58 2.45 8.16
C ARG A 224 12.68 1.30 7.71
N VAL A 225 13.25 0.33 7.02
CA VAL A 225 12.53 -0.91 6.68
C VAL A 225 12.48 -1.79 7.93
N VAL A 226 11.27 -2.13 8.36
CA VAL A 226 11.03 -3.01 9.52
C VAL A 226 10.60 -4.42 9.09
N HIS A 227 10.06 -4.56 7.87
CA HIS A 227 9.77 -5.85 7.25
C HIS A 227 9.96 -5.75 5.74
N ASP A 228 10.51 -6.80 5.16
CA ASP A 228 10.61 -7.04 3.72
C ASP A 228 10.41 -8.53 3.47
N GLY A 229 9.30 -8.90 2.87
CA GLY A 229 8.95 -10.31 2.65
C GLY A 229 7.54 -10.49 2.11
N THR A 230 7.07 -11.74 2.11
CA THR A 230 5.70 -12.03 1.70
C THR A 230 4.70 -11.74 2.82
N ILE A 231 3.42 -11.64 2.45
CA ILE A 231 2.33 -11.47 3.42
C ILE A 231 2.26 -12.67 4.36
N GLU A 232 2.49 -13.88 3.84
CA GLU A 232 2.53 -15.11 4.64
C GLU A 232 3.67 -15.08 5.66
N GLN A 233 4.85 -14.57 5.30
CA GLN A 233 5.98 -14.40 6.23
C GLN A 233 5.65 -13.36 7.31
N LEU A 234 4.94 -12.29 6.96
CA LEU A 234 4.46 -11.30 7.93
C LEU A 234 3.48 -11.96 8.91
N HIS A 235 2.50 -12.71 8.40
CA HIS A 235 1.55 -13.46 9.24
C HIS A 235 2.26 -14.51 10.12
N ALA A 236 3.24 -15.23 9.59
CA ALA A 236 4.00 -16.23 10.36
C ALA A 236 4.81 -15.60 11.50
N ARG A 237 5.36 -14.41 11.28
CA ARG A 237 6.24 -13.72 12.26
C ARG A 237 5.48 -12.90 13.30
N TYR A 238 4.44 -12.20 12.87
CA TYR A 238 3.67 -11.25 13.69
C TYR A 238 2.19 -11.63 13.76
N GLY A 239 1.81 -12.74 13.10
CA GLY A 239 0.44 -13.18 12.97
C GLY A 239 -0.22 -13.31 14.31
N SER A 240 -1.34 -12.68 14.43
CA SER A 240 -2.21 -12.85 15.56
C SER A 240 -2.86 -14.22 15.49
N ARG A 241 -3.15 -14.73 16.63
CA ARG A 241 -3.87 -15.97 16.83
C ARG A 241 -5.24 -15.85 16.18
N ARG A 242 -5.68 -16.90 15.48
CA ARG A 242 -7.04 -17.00 14.93
C ARG A 242 -8.07 -16.68 15.99
N ARG A 243 -9.13 -16.01 15.60
CA ARG A 243 -10.27 -15.76 16.47
C ARG A 243 -11.40 -16.71 16.13
N LEU A 244 -11.97 -17.34 17.14
CA LEU A 244 -13.21 -18.09 17.03
C LEU A 244 -14.34 -17.20 17.57
N VAL A 245 -15.25 -16.82 16.69
CA VAL A 245 -16.45 -16.05 17.03
C VAL A 245 -17.62 -17.02 16.97
N ALA A 246 -18.40 -17.09 18.05
CA ALA A 246 -19.56 -17.97 18.13
C ALA A 246 -20.79 -17.22 18.64
N ASP A 247 -21.91 -17.42 17.95
CA ASP A 247 -23.22 -17.02 18.39
C ASP A 247 -23.88 -18.21 19.07
N LEU A 248 -24.32 -18.03 20.32
CA LEU A 248 -24.84 -19.07 21.20
C LEU A 248 -26.35 -18.89 21.44
N ASP A 249 -27.08 -19.99 21.60
CA ASP A 249 -28.48 -19.94 21.99
C ASP A 249 -28.67 -19.54 23.47
N SER A 250 -27.66 -19.80 24.30
CA SER A 250 -27.61 -19.37 25.69
C SER A 250 -26.18 -19.00 26.09
N PRO A 251 -25.99 -18.06 27.02
CA PRO A 251 -24.68 -17.69 27.50
C PRO A 251 -23.86 -18.87 28.01
N LEU A 252 -22.54 -18.79 27.90
CA LEU A 252 -21.65 -19.82 28.44
C LEU A 252 -21.80 -19.92 29.98
N PRO A 253 -21.61 -21.12 30.54
CA PRO A 253 -21.61 -21.29 31.99
C PRO A 253 -20.60 -20.41 32.70
N PRO A 254 -20.91 -19.87 33.88
CA PRO A 254 -19.95 -19.09 34.64
C PRO A 254 -18.62 -19.86 34.86
N GLY A 255 -17.50 -19.22 34.52
CA GLY A 255 -16.17 -19.85 34.67
C GLY A 255 -15.79 -20.80 33.54
N PHE A 256 -16.53 -20.81 32.41
CA PHE A 256 -16.14 -21.60 31.25
C PHE A 256 -14.75 -21.15 30.73
N VAL A 257 -13.86 -22.12 30.56
CA VAL A 257 -12.52 -21.94 30.00
C VAL A 257 -12.36 -22.85 28.79
N LEU A 258 -11.98 -22.29 27.66
CA LEU A 258 -11.59 -23.05 26.48
C LEU A 258 -10.08 -23.31 26.55
N PRO A 259 -9.60 -24.53 26.77
CA PRO A 259 -8.17 -24.81 26.91
C PRO A 259 -7.40 -24.39 25.64
N GLY A 260 -6.34 -23.62 25.82
CA GLY A 260 -5.52 -23.12 24.72
C GLY A 260 -6.12 -21.96 23.94
N ALA A 261 -7.15 -21.32 24.48
CA ALA A 261 -7.75 -20.10 23.93
C ALA A 261 -8.13 -19.14 25.07
N THR A 262 -8.07 -17.86 24.79
CA THR A 262 -8.47 -16.80 25.73
C THR A 262 -9.73 -16.12 25.22
N MET A 263 -10.76 -15.99 26.08
CA MET A 263 -11.95 -15.20 25.75
C MET A 263 -11.57 -13.72 25.71
N THR A 264 -11.76 -13.09 24.57
CA THR A 264 -11.35 -11.68 24.32
C THR A 264 -12.54 -10.74 24.10
N GLY A 265 -13.74 -11.28 23.91
CA GLY A 265 -14.95 -10.48 23.75
C GLY A 265 -16.21 -11.24 24.13
N THR A 266 -17.17 -10.50 24.66
CA THR A 266 -18.52 -10.95 24.96
C THR A 266 -19.49 -9.85 24.61
N GLU A 267 -20.45 -10.14 23.74
CA GLU A 267 -21.46 -9.22 23.25
C GLU A 267 -22.87 -9.85 23.37
N ALA A 268 -23.92 -9.06 23.16
CA ALA A 268 -25.31 -9.52 23.18
C ALA A 268 -25.65 -10.33 24.45
N ASP A 269 -25.34 -9.75 25.64
CA ASP A 269 -25.59 -10.37 26.93
C ASP A 269 -25.04 -11.79 27.09
N GLY A 270 -23.89 -12.06 26.46
CA GLY A 270 -23.21 -13.36 26.50
C GLY A 270 -23.62 -14.34 25.39
N HIS A 271 -24.51 -13.94 24.49
CA HIS A 271 -24.89 -14.77 23.34
C HIS A 271 -23.91 -14.75 22.20
N ARG A 272 -23.00 -13.75 22.13
CA ARG A 272 -21.89 -13.70 21.19
C ARG A 272 -20.57 -13.66 21.94
N VAL A 273 -19.71 -14.65 21.67
CA VAL A 273 -18.41 -14.80 22.33
C VAL A 273 -17.28 -14.84 21.32
N THR A 274 -16.16 -14.24 21.67
CA THR A 274 -14.96 -14.26 20.84
C THR A 274 -13.80 -14.84 21.65
N PHE A 275 -13.18 -15.88 21.10
CA PHE A 275 -11.97 -16.49 21.66
C PHE A 275 -10.79 -16.23 20.75
N THR A 276 -9.66 -15.87 21.31
CA THR A 276 -8.36 -15.87 20.63
C THR A 276 -7.70 -17.23 20.84
N LEU A 277 -7.43 -17.96 19.76
CA LEU A 277 -6.82 -19.31 19.80
C LEU A 277 -5.31 -19.18 20.00
N GLU A 278 -4.79 -19.70 21.09
CA GLU A 278 -3.38 -19.55 21.47
C GLU A 278 -2.52 -20.78 21.14
N SER A 279 -2.94 -21.93 21.64
CA SER A 279 -2.24 -23.20 21.50
C SER A 279 -3.16 -24.35 21.08
N ILE A 280 -4.39 -24.03 20.67
CA ILE A 280 -5.39 -24.99 20.20
C ILE A 280 -5.65 -24.78 18.70
N THR A 281 -5.88 -25.86 17.97
CA THR A 281 -6.32 -25.76 16.56
C THR A 281 -7.76 -25.28 16.47
N ALA A 282 -8.13 -24.61 15.38
CA ALA A 282 -9.50 -24.14 15.17
C ALA A 282 -10.52 -25.28 15.26
N GLY A 283 -10.23 -26.43 14.64
CA GLY A 283 -11.12 -27.60 14.70
C GLY A 283 -11.33 -28.14 16.14
N ALA A 284 -10.27 -28.22 16.94
CA ALA A 284 -10.37 -28.65 18.33
C ALA A 284 -11.13 -27.62 19.19
N ALA A 285 -10.93 -26.33 18.96
CA ALA A 285 -11.65 -25.27 19.66
C ALA A 285 -13.13 -25.27 19.33
N VAL A 286 -13.49 -25.46 18.07
CA VAL A 286 -14.89 -25.62 17.63
C VAL A 286 -15.52 -26.84 18.28
N ALA A 287 -14.88 -28.02 18.26
CA ALA A 287 -15.38 -29.23 18.87
C ALA A 287 -15.62 -29.06 20.37
N ALA A 288 -14.68 -28.45 21.10
CA ALA A 288 -14.80 -28.18 22.52
C ALA A 288 -15.97 -27.23 22.84
N LEU A 289 -16.14 -26.17 22.04
CA LEU A 289 -17.22 -25.20 22.24
C LEU A 289 -18.60 -25.81 21.95
N VAL A 290 -18.74 -26.56 20.87
CA VAL A 290 -20.02 -27.24 20.50
C VAL A 290 -20.39 -28.29 21.53
N THR A 291 -19.44 -28.91 22.21
CA THR A 291 -19.69 -29.85 23.31
C THR A 291 -20.19 -29.14 24.57
N ALA A 292 -19.75 -27.92 24.81
CA ALA A 292 -20.03 -27.16 26.03
C ALA A 292 -21.28 -26.28 25.94
N ALA A 293 -21.68 -25.86 24.75
CA ALA A 293 -22.77 -24.91 24.53
C ALA A 293 -23.55 -25.22 23.25
N GLN A 294 -24.81 -24.77 23.21
CA GLN A 294 -25.60 -24.77 21.98
C GLN A 294 -25.16 -23.61 21.09
N VAL A 295 -24.41 -23.93 20.05
CA VAL A 295 -23.87 -22.96 19.08
C VAL A 295 -24.89 -22.79 17.95
N ARG A 296 -25.34 -21.56 17.72
CA ARG A 296 -26.23 -21.18 16.62
C ARG A 296 -25.46 -20.96 15.33
N ASP A 297 -24.35 -20.23 15.43
CA ASP A 297 -23.44 -19.94 14.31
C ASP A 297 -22.04 -19.80 14.84
N LEU A 298 -21.04 -20.06 13.99
CA LEU A 298 -19.65 -19.87 14.32
C LEU A 298 -18.82 -19.49 13.09
N SER A 299 -17.80 -18.68 13.32
CA SER A 299 -16.81 -18.34 12.31
C SER A 299 -15.40 -18.37 12.90
N VAL A 300 -14.46 -18.91 12.14
CA VAL A 300 -13.04 -18.81 12.43
C VAL A 300 -12.49 -17.67 11.58
N VAL A 301 -12.12 -16.59 12.24
CA VAL A 301 -11.61 -15.38 11.59
C VAL A 301 -10.11 -15.40 11.67
N GLU A 302 -9.45 -15.34 10.52
CA GLU A 302 -8.03 -15.07 10.47
C GLU A 302 -7.80 -13.59 10.84
N PRO A 303 -6.67 -13.26 11.48
CA PRO A 303 -6.38 -11.87 11.80
C PRO A 303 -6.24 -11.07 10.51
N ASP A 304 -6.86 -9.91 10.49
CA ASP A 304 -6.68 -8.95 9.41
C ASP A 304 -5.23 -8.46 9.38
N ILE A 305 -4.72 -8.18 8.19
CA ILE A 305 -3.36 -7.67 8.02
C ILE A 305 -3.14 -6.36 8.79
N GLU A 306 -4.21 -5.60 9.02
CA GLU A 306 -4.23 -4.41 9.86
C GLU A 306 -3.76 -4.69 11.28
N ASP A 307 -4.29 -5.75 11.91
CA ASP A 307 -3.92 -6.19 13.26
C ASP A 307 -2.45 -6.63 13.32
N VAL A 308 -1.99 -7.31 12.28
CA VAL A 308 -0.60 -7.81 12.17
C VAL A 308 0.38 -6.65 12.04
N VAL A 309 0.08 -5.70 11.16
CA VAL A 309 0.90 -4.51 10.94
C VAL A 309 0.88 -3.59 12.16
N ALA A 310 -0.25 -3.44 12.86
CA ALA A 310 -0.34 -2.66 14.08
C ALA A 310 0.56 -3.22 15.20
N ARG A 311 0.65 -4.56 15.31
CA ARG A 311 1.58 -5.21 16.27
C ARG A 311 3.03 -5.00 15.90
N LEU A 312 3.37 -5.11 14.62
CA LEU A 312 4.73 -4.85 14.15
C LEU A 312 5.20 -3.45 14.58
N TYR A 313 4.32 -2.44 14.52
CA TYR A 313 4.65 -1.09 14.98
C TYR A 313 4.76 -0.97 16.51
N THR A 314 3.98 -1.75 17.27
CA THR A 314 4.06 -1.74 18.75
C THR A 314 5.30 -2.47 19.24
N ASP A 315 5.65 -3.60 18.66
CA ASP A 315 6.84 -4.38 19.05
C ASP A 315 8.14 -3.65 18.68
N GLY A 316 8.17 -2.98 17.51
CA GLY A 316 9.29 -2.14 17.10
C GLY A 316 9.58 -1.00 18.08
N ARG A 317 8.55 -0.34 18.60
CA ARG A 317 8.68 0.72 19.61
C ARG A 317 9.18 0.22 20.96
N SER A 318 8.80 -1.00 21.34
CA SER A 318 9.24 -1.62 22.60
C SER A 318 10.72 -2.01 22.57
N ALA A 319 11.27 -2.31 21.40
CA ALA A 319 12.69 -2.61 21.20
C ALA A 319 13.58 -1.35 21.25
N GLU A 320 13.11 -0.23 20.69
CA GLU A 320 13.85 1.05 20.72
C GLU A 320 13.87 1.69 22.11
N GLY A 321 12.80 1.57 22.89
CA GLY A 321 12.73 2.08 24.25
C GLY A 321 13.74 1.42 25.20
N ARG A 322 14.08 0.15 24.97
CA ARG A 322 15.09 -0.57 25.78
C ARG A 322 16.54 -0.24 25.42
N SER A 323 16.78 0.27 24.21
CA SER A 323 18.13 0.66 23.76
C SER A 323 18.51 2.09 24.17
N ALA A 324 17.55 2.89 24.64
CA ALA A 324 17.76 4.28 25.06
C ALA A 324 18.02 4.42 26.57
N GLU A 325 17.86 3.35 27.37
CA GLU A 325 18.06 3.32 28.83
C GLU A 325 19.31 2.49 29.27
N GLY A 326 20.15 2.10 28.30
CA GLY A 326 21.37 1.32 28.54
C GLY A 326 22.68 2.12 28.44
#